data_f666b7236450a727ca592121cf79b373
#
_entry.id   f666b7236450a727ca592121cf79b373
#
_cell.length_a   1.000
_cell.length_b   1.000
_cell.length_c   1.000
_cell.angle_alpha   90.00
_cell.angle_beta   90.00
_cell.angle_gamma   90.00
#
_symmetry.space_group_name_H-M   'P 1'
#
loop_
_entity.id
_entity.type
_entity.pdbx_description
1 polymer ?
#
loop_
_entity_poly.entity_id
_entity_poly.type
_entity_poly.pdbx_seq_one_letter_code
_entity_poly.pdbx_strand_id
1 'polypeptide(L)'
;MAKYSELEEGGVIVQAFYWDVPGGGIWWDTIRSKIPEWYEAGISAIWIPPASKGMGGAYSMGYDPYDFFDLGEYDQKGTVETRFGSKQELVNMINTAHAYGIKVIADIVINHRAGGDLEWNPFVGDYTWTDFSKVASGKYTANYLDFHPNELHAGDSGTFGGYPDICHDKSWDQYWLWASQESYAAYLRSIGIDAWRFDYVKGYGAWVVKDWLDWWGGWAVGEYWDTNVDALLNWAYSSDAKVFDFPLYYKMDEAFDNKNIPALVSALQNGQTVVSRDPFKAVTFVANHDTDIIWNKYPAYAFILTYEGQPTIFYRDYEEWLNKDKLKNLIWIHDNLAGGSMSIVYYDSDEMIFVRNGYGSKPGLITYINLGSSKVGRWVYVPKFAGACIHEYTGNLGGWVDKWVDSSGWVYLEAPAHDPANGYYGYSVWSYCGVG
;
A
#
# COMPACT_ATOMS: atom_id res chain seq x y z
N MET A 1 -10.35 5.52 24.60
CA MET A 1 -10.43 5.03 23.23
C MET A 1 -9.10 5.33 22.57
N ALA A 2 -8.40 4.33 22.04
CA ALA A 2 -7.21 4.58 21.23
C ALA A 2 -7.62 5.46 20.04
N LYS A 3 -6.88 6.55 19.82
CA LYS A 3 -7.13 7.43 18.67
C LYS A 3 -6.36 6.86 17.49
N TYR A 4 -7.08 6.30 16.52
CA TYR A 4 -6.48 5.83 15.28
C TYR A 4 -6.12 7.02 14.38
N SER A 5 -4.99 6.90 13.68
CA SER A 5 -4.60 7.90 12.67
C SER A 5 -5.48 7.75 11.43
N GLU A 6 -5.88 8.86 10.85
CA GLU A 6 -6.62 8.85 9.59
C GLU A 6 -5.68 8.57 8.40
N LEU A 7 -6.25 8.22 7.25
CA LEU A 7 -5.47 7.88 6.05
C LEU A 7 -4.53 9.04 5.64
N GLU A 8 -5.03 10.26 5.64
CA GLU A 8 -4.29 11.47 5.29
C GLU A 8 -3.18 11.81 6.30
N GLU A 9 -3.34 11.37 7.55
CA GLU A 9 -2.39 11.56 8.66
C GLU A 9 -1.33 10.45 8.75
N GLY A 10 -1.30 9.52 7.79
CA GLY A 10 -0.36 8.39 7.76
C GLY A 10 -0.86 7.13 8.45
N GLY A 11 -2.17 6.97 8.58
CA GLY A 11 -2.80 5.78 9.15
C GLY A 11 -2.51 4.52 8.36
N VAL A 12 -2.64 3.36 9.02
CA VAL A 12 -2.30 2.05 8.47
C VAL A 12 -3.29 1.60 7.41
N ILE A 13 -2.79 1.16 6.27
CA ILE A 13 -3.57 0.62 5.15
C ILE A 13 -3.49 -0.90 5.18
N VAL A 14 -4.60 -1.60 4.90
CA VAL A 14 -4.57 -3.01 4.53
C VAL A 14 -4.84 -3.17 3.04
N GLN A 15 -3.97 -3.89 2.32
CA GLN A 15 -4.31 -4.41 1.00
C GLN A 15 -5.26 -5.58 1.19
N ALA A 16 -6.54 -5.39 0.83
CA ALA A 16 -7.63 -6.30 1.13
C ALA A 16 -7.77 -7.45 0.12
N PHE A 17 -6.70 -7.81 -0.57
CA PHE A 17 -6.67 -8.91 -1.54
C PHE A 17 -5.25 -9.43 -1.76
N TYR A 18 -5.17 -10.55 -2.43
CA TYR A 18 -3.94 -11.15 -2.95
C TYR A 18 -4.21 -11.70 -4.35
N TRP A 19 -3.16 -12.03 -5.13
CA TRP A 19 -3.35 -12.61 -6.44
C TRP A 19 -4.09 -13.93 -6.33
N ASP A 20 -5.09 -14.11 -7.21
CA ASP A 20 -5.92 -15.32 -7.29
C ASP A 20 -6.79 -15.59 -6.04
N VAL A 21 -7.38 -14.52 -5.46
CA VAL A 21 -8.43 -14.67 -4.43
C VAL A 21 -9.55 -15.59 -4.93
N PRO A 22 -10.29 -16.29 -4.04
CA PRO A 22 -11.39 -17.16 -4.44
C PRO A 22 -12.36 -16.46 -5.38
N GLY A 23 -12.70 -17.15 -6.48
CA GLY A 23 -13.73 -16.72 -7.40
C GLY A 23 -15.15 -16.99 -6.88
N GLY A 24 -16.14 -16.81 -7.76
CA GLY A 24 -17.53 -17.10 -7.45
C GLY A 24 -18.29 -15.95 -6.78
N GLY A 25 -17.77 -14.72 -6.91
CA GLY A 25 -18.48 -13.51 -6.49
C GLY A 25 -18.52 -13.29 -4.98
N ILE A 26 -17.63 -13.92 -4.20
CA ILE A 26 -17.70 -13.88 -2.73
C ILE A 26 -16.76 -12.85 -2.09
N TRP A 27 -15.90 -12.20 -2.87
CA TRP A 27 -14.77 -11.45 -2.28
C TRP A 27 -15.21 -10.14 -1.61
N TRP A 28 -16.17 -9.42 -2.18
CA TRP A 28 -16.72 -8.21 -1.54
C TRP A 28 -17.34 -8.51 -0.18
N ASP A 29 -18.10 -9.58 -0.06
CA ASP A 29 -18.67 -10.03 1.21
C ASP A 29 -17.59 -10.56 2.17
N THR A 30 -16.53 -11.19 1.65
CA THR A 30 -15.36 -11.60 2.46
C THR A 30 -14.70 -10.38 3.10
N ILE A 31 -14.37 -9.35 2.30
CA ILE A 31 -13.80 -8.09 2.81
C ILE A 31 -14.75 -7.47 3.84
N ARG A 32 -16.05 -7.36 3.50
CA ARG A 32 -17.06 -6.79 4.37
C ARG A 32 -17.09 -7.45 5.75
N SER A 33 -16.95 -8.77 5.81
CA SER A 33 -16.93 -9.52 7.05
C SER A 33 -15.72 -9.24 7.95
N LYS A 34 -14.61 -8.75 7.37
CA LYS A 34 -13.37 -8.43 8.10
C LYS A 34 -13.33 -7.01 8.65
N ILE A 35 -14.13 -6.11 8.12
CA ILE A 35 -14.11 -4.68 8.47
C ILE A 35 -14.22 -4.42 9.98
N PRO A 36 -15.12 -5.07 10.75
CA PRO A 36 -15.19 -4.83 12.18
C PRO A 36 -13.88 -5.16 12.91
N GLU A 37 -13.22 -6.27 12.57
CA GLU A 37 -11.94 -6.65 13.16
C GLU A 37 -10.82 -5.70 12.75
N TRP A 38 -10.78 -5.28 11.49
CA TRP A 38 -9.78 -4.32 10.99
C TRP A 38 -9.93 -2.95 11.66
N TYR A 39 -11.17 -2.51 11.91
CA TYR A 39 -11.42 -1.30 12.69
C TYR A 39 -10.87 -1.43 14.11
N GLU A 40 -11.16 -2.53 14.81
CA GLU A 40 -10.64 -2.78 16.17
C GLU A 40 -9.09 -2.84 16.18
N ALA A 41 -8.49 -3.32 15.10
CA ALA A 41 -7.04 -3.35 14.94
C ALA A 41 -6.41 -1.97 14.70
N GLY A 42 -7.18 -0.96 14.27
CA GLY A 42 -6.68 0.38 13.95
C GLY A 42 -6.43 0.63 12.47
N ILE A 43 -6.95 -0.23 11.58
CA ILE A 43 -6.84 0.00 10.13
C ILE A 43 -7.64 1.25 9.75
N SER A 44 -7.00 2.16 9.03
CA SER A 44 -7.58 3.44 8.58
C SER A 44 -8.20 3.36 7.19
N ALA A 45 -7.66 2.51 6.34
CA ALA A 45 -8.14 2.35 4.98
C ALA A 45 -7.91 0.93 4.44
N ILE A 46 -8.75 0.54 3.50
CA ILE A 46 -8.63 -0.71 2.75
C ILE A 46 -8.37 -0.41 1.27
N TRP A 47 -7.35 -1.03 0.70
CA TRP A 47 -7.09 -1.02 -0.74
C TRP A 47 -7.72 -2.27 -1.33
N ILE A 48 -8.73 -2.08 -2.19
CA ILE A 48 -9.49 -3.14 -2.85
C ILE A 48 -8.93 -3.46 -4.25
N PRO A 49 -9.15 -4.68 -4.78
CA PRO A 49 -8.75 -5.00 -6.14
C PRO A 49 -9.53 -4.15 -7.17
N PRO A 50 -9.03 -4.04 -8.43
CA PRO A 50 -9.73 -3.33 -9.49
C PRO A 50 -11.15 -3.87 -9.67
N ALA A 51 -12.16 -2.99 -9.54
CA ALA A 51 -13.55 -3.41 -9.41
C ALA A 51 -14.28 -3.62 -10.75
N SER A 52 -13.73 -3.10 -11.86
CA SER A 52 -14.37 -3.13 -13.17
C SER A 52 -14.26 -4.50 -13.86
N LYS A 53 -15.25 -4.81 -14.71
CA LYS A 53 -15.28 -6.04 -15.51
C LYS A 53 -14.04 -6.12 -16.41
N GLY A 54 -13.26 -7.19 -16.23
CA GLY A 54 -12.11 -7.52 -17.06
C GLY A 54 -12.43 -8.45 -18.21
N MET A 55 -11.50 -8.59 -19.14
CA MET A 55 -11.56 -9.51 -20.28
C MET A 55 -11.79 -10.95 -19.82
N GLY A 56 -11.17 -11.38 -18.73
CA GLY A 56 -11.30 -12.72 -18.17
C GLY A 56 -12.63 -12.99 -17.46
N GLY A 57 -13.56 -12.04 -17.42
CA GLY A 57 -14.87 -12.20 -16.80
C GLY A 57 -14.79 -12.63 -15.34
N ALA A 58 -15.44 -13.75 -14.98
CA ALA A 58 -15.44 -14.29 -13.62
C ALA A 58 -14.06 -14.77 -13.12
N TYR A 59 -13.06 -14.87 -13.99
CA TYR A 59 -11.69 -15.25 -13.63
C TYR A 59 -10.73 -14.07 -13.52
N SER A 60 -11.15 -12.89 -13.97
CA SER A 60 -10.30 -11.69 -13.99
C SER A 60 -10.01 -11.18 -12.57
N MET A 61 -8.73 -10.87 -12.31
CA MET A 61 -8.33 -10.13 -11.10
C MET A 61 -8.48 -8.60 -11.26
N GLY A 62 -8.99 -8.14 -12.42
CA GLY A 62 -9.28 -6.72 -12.68
C GLY A 62 -8.18 -5.95 -13.40
N TYR A 63 -7.01 -6.54 -13.63
CA TYR A 63 -5.87 -5.88 -14.32
C TYR A 63 -5.91 -6.01 -15.84
N ASP A 64 -7.01 -6.52 -16.38
CA ASP A 64 -7.35 -6.64 -17.80
C ASP A 64 -8.69 -5.91 -18.11
N PRO A 65 -8.81 -4.59 -17.82
CA PRO A 65 -10.10 -3.89 -17.86
C PRO A 65 -10.73 -3.90 -19.25
N TYR A 66 -11.99 -4.32 -19.29
CA TYR A 66 -12.81 -4.34 -20.51
C TYR A 66 -13.86 -3.21 -20.51
N ASP A 67 -14.68 -3.17 -19.48
CA ASP A 67 -15.76 -2.17 -19.33
C ASP A 67 -15.62 -1.49 -17.96
N PHE A 68 -15.07 -0.28 -17.95
CA PHE A 68 -14.84 0.48 -16.72
C PHE A 68 -16.12 0.78 -15.92
N PHE A 69 -17.28 0.81 -16.60
CA PHE A 69 -18.57 1.12 -15.99
C PHE A 69 -19.41 -0.11 -15.64
N ASP A 70 -18.85 -1.30 -15.79
CA ASP A 70 -19.45 -2.54 -15.31
C ASP A 70 -18.73 -3.02 -14.04
N LEU A 71 -19.35 -2.83 -12.90
CA LEU A 71 -18.86 -3.28 -11.59
C LEU A 71 -19.48 -4.61 -11.14
N GLY A 72 -20.00 -5.40 -12.09
CA GLY A 72 -20.67 -6.66 -11.83
C GLY A 72 -22.19 -6.57 -11.96
N GLU A 73 -22.68 -5.77 -12.92
CA GLU A 73 -24.10 -5.53 -13.15
C GLU A 73 -24.57 -5.88 -14.58
N TYR A 74 -23.65 -6.10 -15.53
CA TYR A 74 -24.00 -6.41 -16.93
C TYR A 74 -23.54 -7.81 -17.33
N ASP A 75 -24.39 -8.53 -18.07
CA ASP A 75 -24.03 -9.83 -18.64
C ASP A 75 -23.11 -9.65 -19.86
N GLN A 76 -21.83 -9.81 -19.64
CA GLN A 76 -20.79 -9.77 -20.65
C GLN A 76 -19.53 -10.51 -20.17
N LYS A 77 -18.67 -10.92 -21.11
CA LYS A 77 -17.48 -11.76 -20.82
C LYS A 77 -17.83 -13.04 -20.05
N GLY A 78 -19.06 -13.58 -20.31
CA GLY A 78 -19.51 -14.85 -19.76
C GLY A 78 -19.99 -14.79 -18.30
N THR A 79 -20.24 -13.62 -17.76
CA THR A 79 -20.72 -13.46 -16.38
C THR A 79 -21.43 -12.11 -16.18
N VAL A 80 -22.36 -12.04 -15.23
CA VAL A 80 -22.90 -10.78 -14.74
C VAL A 80 -21.99 -10.19 -13.67
N GLU A 81 -21.68 -10.96 -12.64
CA GLU A 81 -20.77 -10.53 -11.57
C GLU A 81 -19.32 -10.53 -12.03
N THR A 82 -18.50 -9.72 -11.38
CA THR A 82 -17.03 -9.86 -11.46
C THR A 82 -16.58 -11.06 -10.62
N ARG A 83 -15.29 -11.42 -10.68
CA ARG A 83 -14.71 -12.41 -9.77
C ARG A 83 -15.02 -12.11 -8.30
N PHE A 84 -15.13 -10.84 -7.96
CA PHE A 84 -15.26 -10.36 -6.57
C PHE A 84 -16.71 -10.27 -6.09
N GLY A 85 -17.68 -10.19 -7.00
CA GLY A 85 -19.10 -10.09 -6.70
C GLY A 85 -19.84 -9.11 -7.58
N SER A 86 -21.09 -8.84 -7.20
CA SER A 86 -21.96 -7.85 -7.83
C SER A 86 -21.61 -6.42 -7.38
N LYS A 87 -22.05 -5.43 -8.14
CA LYS A 87 -21.96 -4.03 -7.75
C LYS A 87 -22.68 -3.75 -6.41
N GLN A 88 -23.80 -4.41 -6.14
CA GLN A 88 -24.51 -4.22 -4.88
C GLN A 88 -23.70 -4.69 -3.68
N GLU A 89 -23.01 -5.81 -3.80
CA GLU A 89 -22.09 -6.32 -2.75
C GLU A 89 -20.91 -5.38 -2.54
N LEU A 90 -20.32 -4.84 -3.62
CA LEU A 90 -19.30 -3.80 -3.54
C LEU A 90 -19.81 -2.56 -2.77
N VAL A 91 -20.96 -2.05 -3.11
CA VAL A 91 -21.58 -0.89 -2.42
C VAL A 91 -21.88 -1.20 -0.96
N ASN A 92 -22.35 -2.40 -0.65
CA ASN A 92 -22.59 -2.84 0.73
C ASN A 92 -21.30 -2.90 1.53
N MET A 93 -20.22 -3.37 0.92
CA MET A 93 -18.89 -3.41 1.54
C MET A 93 -18.37 -1.99 1.82
N ILE A 94 -18.45 -1.08 0.85
CA ILE A 94 -18.05 0.33 1.01
C ILE A 94 -18.85 1.00 2.12
N ASN A 95 -20.18 0.83 2.14
CA ASN A 95 -21.04 1.40 3.18
C ASN A 95 -20.68 0.83 4.58
N THR A 96 -20.34 -0.43 4.66
CA THR A 96 -19.86 -1.04 5.92
C THR A 96 -18.54 -0.41 6.35
N ALA A 97 -17.57 -0.24 5.44
CA ALA A 97 -16.30 0.43 5.77
C ALA A 97 -16.55 1.85 6.32
N HIS A 98 -17.40 2.62 5.67
CA HIS A 98 -17.76 3.98 6.11
C HIS A 98 -18.46 4.01 7.47
N ALA A 99 -19.32 3.03 7.76
CA ALA A 99 -19.97 2.93 9.07
C ALA A 99 -18.97 2.74 10.21
N TYR A 100 -17.80 2.16 9.93
CA TYR A 100 -16.67 2.04 10.85
C TYR A 100 -15.62 3.16 10.71
N GLY A 101 -15.82 4.14 9.82
CA GLY A 101 -14.86 5.22 9.59
C GLY A 101 -13.63 4.83 8.78
N ILE A 102 -13.65 3.64 8.16
CA ILE A 102 -12.56 3.14 7.30
C ILE A 102 -12.76 3.68 5.88
N LYS A 103 -11.69 4.22 5.29
CA LYS A 103 -11.66 4.70 3.91
C LYS A 103 -11.45 3.55 2.91
N VAL A 104 -11.98 3.71 1.70
CA VAL A 104 -11.82 2.73 0.62
C VAL A 104 -10.99 3.30 -0.52
N ILE A 105 -9.87 2.63 -0.81
CA ILE A 105 -8.93 2.98 -1.88
C ILE A 105 -9.23 2.07 -3.07
N ALA A 106 -9.64 2.65 -4.20
CA ALA A 106 -9.83 1.91 -5.45
C ALA A 106 -8.51 1.71 -6.18
N ASP A 107 -8.33 0.54 -6.77
CA ASP A 107 -7.24 0.23 -7.69
C ASP A 107 -7.61 0.69 -9.10
N ILE A 108 -6.85 1.63 -9.64
CA ILE A 108 -7.14 2.33 -10.90
C ILE A 108 -6.20 1.83 -11.99
N VAL A 109 -6.72 1.02 -12.89
CA VAL A 109 -6.01 0.40 -14.00
C VAL A 109 -6.39 1.12 -15.29
N ILE A 110 -5.66 2.17 -15.65
CA ILE A 110 -5.95 3.04 -16.79
C ILE A 110 -4.84 3.13 -17.82
N ASN A 111 -3.77 2.33 -17.66
CA ASN A 111 -2.70 2.27 -18.66
C ASN A 111 -3.20 1.64 -19.97
N HIS A 112 -4.03 0.60 -19.89
CA HIS A 112 -4.45 -0.24 -21.01
C HIS A 112 -5.89 -0.72 -20.85
N ARG A 113 -6.43 -1.28 -21.94
CA ARG A 113 -7.69 -2.07 -21.94
C ARG A 113 -7.45 -3.44 -22.54
N ALA A 114 -8.35 -4.37 -22.27
CA ALA A 114 -8.25 -5.75 -22.77
C ALA A 114 -9.61 -6.29 -23.19
N GLY A 115 -9.62 -7.19 -24.20
CA GLY A 115 -10.80 -7.93 -24.60
C GLY A 115 -11.72 -7.20 -25.59
N GLY A 116 -11.26 -6.14 -26.26
CA GLY A 116 -11.94 -5.56 -27.42
C GLY A 116 -12.03 -6.53 -28.59
N ASP A 117 -12.87 -6.24 -29.58
CA ASP A 117 -12.92 -7.00 -30.83
C ASP A 117 -11.85 -6.51 -31.81
N LEU A 118 -11.55 -7.32 -32.84
CA LEU A 118 -10.60 -6.96 -33.89
C LEU A 118 -11.20 -5.91 -34.82
N GLU A 119 -10.40 -4.89 -35.12
CA GLU A 119 -10.69 -3.92 -36.18
C GLU A 119 -9.42 -3.59 -36.96
N TRP A 120 -9.58 -3.07 -38.19
CA TRP A 120 -8.45 -2.61 -38.99
C TRP A 120 -7.87 -1.30 -38.41
N ASN A 121 -6.58 -1.32 -38.11
CA ASN A 121 -5.88 -0.15 -37.60
C ASN A 121 -4.89 0.39 -38.68
N PRO A 122 -5.18 1.51 -39.32
CA PRO A 122 -4.35 2.04 -40.38
C PRO A 122 -2.98 2.55 -39.91
N PHE A 123 -2.82 2.88 -38.60
CA PHE A 123 -1.54 3.32 -38.05
C PHE A 123 -0.56 2.17 -37.84
N VAL A 124 -1.08 0.95 -37.66
CA VAL A 124 -0.28 -0.28 -37.55
C VAL A 124 -0.18 -0.98 -38.89
N GLY A 125 -1.17 -0.80 -39.76
CA GLY A 125 -1.29 -1.54 -41.02
C GLY A 125 -1.72 -2.99 -40.83
N ASP A 126 -2.41 -3.29 -39.73
CA ASP A 126 -2.89 -4.62 -39.35
C ASP A 126 -4.16 -4.50 -38.49
N TYR A 127 -4.73 -5.65 -38.13
CA TYR A 127 -5.85 -5.73 -37.20
C TYR A 127 -5.37 -5.64 -35.75
N THR A 128 -6.07 -4.83 -34.94
CA THR A 128 -5.82 -4.68 -33.51
C THR A 128 -7.08 -4.95 -32.68
N TRP A 129 -6.91 -5.36 -31.43
CA TRP A 129 -8.01 -5.66 -30.48
C TRP A 129 -8.50 -4.37 -29.79
N THR A 130 -8.89 -3.39 -30.60
CA THR A 130 -9.18 -2.02 -30.15
C THR A 130 -10.65 -1.61 -30.28
N ASP A 131 -11.53 -2.46 -30.81
CA ASP A 131 -12.96 -2.18 -30.90
C ASP A 131 -13.67 -2.51 -29.58
N PHE A 132 -13.97 -1.48 -28.80
CA PHE A 132 -14.78 -1.51 -27.57
C PHE A 132 -16.18 -0.93 -27.76
N SER A 133 -16.71 -0.97 -28.98
CA SER A 133 -18.07 -0.44 -29.27
C SER A 133 -19.20 -1.26 -28.62
N LYS A 134 -18.92 -2.50 -28.19
CA LYS A 134 -19.92 -3.46 -27.66
C LYS A 134 -19.92 -3.57 -26.13
N VAL A 135 -19.26 -2.68 -25.41
CA VAL A 135 -19.34 -2.67 -23.94
C VAL A 135 -20.79 -2.55 -23.47
N ALA A 136 -21.21 -3.45 -22.58
CA ALA A 136 -22.63 -3.56 -22.21
C ALA A 136 -23.14 -2.36 -21.40
N SER A 137 -22.24 -1.63 -20.73
CA SER A 137 -22.59 -0.36 -20.07
C SER A 137 -23.02 0.74 -21.07
N GLY A 138 -22.61 0.61 -22.34
CA GLY A 138 -22.82 1.64 -23.37
C GLY A 138 -21.98 2.91 -23.14
N LYS A 139 -21.08 2.91 -22.18
CA LYS A 139 -20.23 4.05 -21.81
C LYS A 139 -18.78 3.77 -22.17
N TYR A 140 -18.03 4.83 -22.46
CA TYR A 140 -16.63 4.77 -22.85
C TYR A 140 -16.38 3.71 -23.93
N THR A 141 -17.16 3.78 -25.01
CA THR A 141 -16.82 3.07 -26.25
C THR A 141 -15.55 3.62 -26.83
N ALA A 142 -14.72 2.77 -27.42
CA ALA A 142 -13.42 3.16 -27.96
C ALA A 142 -13.12 2.38 -29.24
N ASN A 143 -12.19 2.91 -30.04
CA ASN A 143 -11.66 2.27 -31.24
C ASN A 143 -10.16 2.58 -31.34
N TYR A 144 -9.51 2.13 -32.42
CA TYR A 144 -8.06 2.30 -32.62
C TYR A 144 -7.53 3.74 -32.46
N LEU A 145 -8.38 4.78 -32.62
CA LEU A 145 -7.96 6.17 -32.43
C LEU A 145 -7.72 6.53 -30.95
N ASP A 146 -8.24 5.76 -30.02
CA ASP A 146 -8.15 5.99 -28.58
C ASP A 146 -6.92 5.29 -27.95
N PHE A 147 -6.16 4.57 -28.78
CA PHE A 147 -4.98 3.81 -28.35
C PHE A 147 -3.74 4.19 -29.16
N HIS A 148 -2.56 3.92 -28.63
CA HIS A 148 -1.29 4.08 -29.36
C HIS A 148 -1.04 2.88 -30.29
N PRO A 149 -0.44 3.10 -31.51
CA PRO A 149 -0.21 4.39 -32.14
C PRO A 149 -1.50 4.98 -32.73
N ASN A 150 -1.59 6.30 -32.75
CA ASN A 150 -2.68 7.04 -33.40
C ASN A 150 -2.18 8.34 -34.04
N GLU A 151 -3.09 9.23 -34.45
CA GLU A 151 -2.74 10.50 -35.12
C GLU A 151 -2.01 11.49 -34.20
N LEU A 152 -2.08 11.34 -32.87
CA LEU A 152 -1.41 12.22 -31.91
C LEU A 152 -0.03 11.68 -31.52
N HIS A 153 0.06 10.37 -31.25
CA HIS A 153 1.25 9.77 -30.70
C HIS A 153 1.56 8.41 -31.31
N ALA A 154 2.87 8.15 -31.55
CA ALA A 154 3.36 6.82 -31.92
C ALA A 154 3.32 5.84 -30.73
N GLY A 155 3.34 6.34 -29.51
CA GLY A 155 3.28 5.57 -28.27
C GLY A 155 3.93 6.34 -27.12
N ASP A 156 3.74 5.82 -25.95
CA ASP A 156 4.47 6.21 -24.73
C ASP A 156 5.21 4.99 -24.14
N SER A 157 5.42 4.92 -22.84
CA SER A 157 6.05 3.78 -22.16
C SER A 157 5.05 2.70 -21.70
N GLY A 158 3.79 2.79 -22.12
CA GLY A 158 2.66 2.06 -21.59
C GLY A 158 2.45 0.64 -22.10
N THR A 159 3.32 0.09 -22.92
CA THR A 159 3.16 -1.27 -23.45
C THR A 159 3.15 -2.29 -22.31
N PHE A 160 2.01 -2.97 -22.13
CA PHE A 160 1.82 -3.98 -21.08
C PHE A 160 1.06 -5.19 -21.65
N GLY A 161 1.67 -6.38 -21.57
CA GLY A 161 1.04 -7.65 -21.91
C GLY A 161 0.49 -7.77 -23.35
N GLY A 162 0.84 -6.85 -24.25
CA GLY A 162 0.28 -6.76 -25.59
C GLY A 162 -1.14 -6.21 -25.63
N TYR A 163 -1.64 -5.65 -24.55
CA TYR A 163 -2.95 -4.98 -24.48
C TYR A 163 -2.92 -3.61 -25.16
N PRO A 164 -4.05 -3.16 -25.76
CA PRO A 164 -4.18 -1.80 -26.27
C PRO A 164 -3.82 -0.74 -25.22
N ASP A 165 -2.88 0.11 -25.56
CA ASP A 165 -2.31 1.16 -24.72
C ASP A 165 -3.12 2.43 -24.87
N ILE A 166 -3.79 2.91 -23.82
CA ILE A 166 -4.72 4.06 -23.87
C ILE A 166 -3.95 5.35 -24.12
N CYS A 167 -4.43 6.15 -25.06
CA CYS A 167 -3.89 7.48 -25.37
C CYS A 167 -4.53 8.55 -24.48
N HIS A 168 -3.92 8.85 -23.34
CA HIS A 168 -4.45 9.85 -22.38
C HIS A 168 -4.48 11.29 -22.89
N ASP A 169 -3.82 11.60 -24.01
CA ASP A 169 -3.89 12.92 -24.65
C ASP A 169 -5.18 13.13 -25.47
N LYS A 170 -5.95 12.08 -25.70
CA LYS A 170 -7.26 12.18 -26.34
C LYS A 170 -8.29 12.76 -25.38
N SER A 171 -8.98 13.81 -25.78
CA SER A 171 -10.04 14.41 -24.97
C SER A 171 -11.21 13.45 -24.69
N TRP A 172 -11.45 12.47 -25.57
CA TRP A 172 -12.44 11.41 -25.38
C TRP A 172 -12.08 10.51 -24.20
N ASP A 173 -10.81 10.07 -24.11
CA ASP A 173 -10.33 9.22 -23.03
C ASP A 173 -10.31 9.99 -21.71
N GLN A 174 -9.85 11.25 -21.71
CA GLN A 174 -9.91 12.13 -20.52
C GLN A 174 -11.34 12.30 -20.02
N TYR A 175 -12.29 12.60 -20.93
CA TYR A 175 -13.70 12.77 -20.58
C TYR A 175 -14.26 11.54 -19.86
N TRP A 176 -14.00 10.34 -20.40
CA TRP A 176 -14.53 9.11 -19.83
C TRP A 176 -13.77 8.59 -18.62
N LEU A 177 -12.46 8.85 -18.51
CA LEU A 177 -11.70 8.38 -17.38
C LEU A 177 -11.82 9.31 -16.17
N TRP A 178 -11.66 10.64 -16.33
CA TRP A 178 -11.67 11.54 -15.17
C TRP A 178 -12.26 12.95 -15.41
N ALA A 179 -12.19 13.50 -16.63
CA ALA A 179 -12.41 14.92 -16.88
C ALA A 179 -13.87 15.28 -17.15
N SER A 180 -14.82 14.61 -16.50
CA SER A 180 -16.25 14.92 -16.56
C SER A 180 -17.01 14.36 -15.36
N GLN A 181 -18.26 14.85 -15.18
CA GLN A 181 -19.20 14.31 -14.19
C GLN A 181 -19.79 12.94 -14.59
N GLU A 182 -19.55 12.49 -15.82
CA GLU A 182 -19.95 11.18 -16.33
C GLU A 182 -18.79 10.18 -16.36
N SER A 183 -17.61 10.61 -15.93
CA SER A 183 -16.38 9.82 -15.96
C SER A 183 -16.39 8.61 -15.03
N TYR A 184 -15.46 7.71 -15.26
CA TYR A 184 -15.17 6.57 -14.39
C TYR A 184 -14.83 7.02 -12.96
N ALA A 185 -13.99 8.07 -12.82
CA ALA A 185 -13.70 8.65 -11.52
C ALA A 185 -14.95 9.15 -10.80
N ALA A 186 -15.84 9.86 -11.51
CA ALA A 186 -17.13 10.31 -10.97
C ALA A 186 -17.99 9.12 -10.53
N TYR A 187 -18.04 8.08 -11.34
CA TYR A 187 -18.80 6.87 -11.05
C TYR A 187 -18.31 6.17 -9.77
N LEU A 188 -16.99 6.01 -9.61
CA LEU A 188 -16.41 5.46 -8.40
C LEU A 188 -16.67 6.34 -7.16
N ARG A 189 -16.57 7.67 -7.29
CA ARG A 189 -16.94 8.59 -6.21
C ARG A 189 -18.42 8.44 -5.83
N SER A 190 -19.31 8.26 -6.80
CA SER A 190 -20.75 8.13 -6.55
C SER A 190 -21.13 6.91 -5.73
N ILE A 191 -20.32 5.86 -5.73
CA ILE A 191 -20.51 4.65 -4.92
C ILE A 191 -19.74 4.67 -3.60
N GLY A 192 -18.97 5.75 -3.33
CA GLY A 192 -18.31 5.97 -2.05
C GLY A 192 -16.81 5.68 -2.02
N ILE A 193 -16.11 5.55 -3.15
CA ILE A 193 -14.64 5.45 -3.15
C ILE A 193 -14.02 6.74 -2.64
N ASP A 194 -13.08 6.64 -1.70
CA ASP A 194 -12.45 7.77 -1.01
C ASP A 194 -11.08 8.15 -1.57
N ALA A 195 -10.35 7.19 -2.11
CA ALA A 195 -8.94 7.34 -2.43
C ALA A 195 -8.52 6.43 -3.59
N TRP A 196 -7.30 6.60 -4.08
CA TRP A 196 -6.83 6.02 -5.34
C TRP A 196 -5.48 5.33 -5.21
N ARG A 197 -5.36 4.11 -5.75
CA ARG A 197 -4.09 3.46 -6.06
C ARG A 197 -3.99 3.33 -7.57
N PHE A 198 -3.02 4.00 -8.18
CA PHE A 198 -2.81 3.96 -9.62
C PHE A 198 -1.84 2.86 -10.00
N ASP A 199 -2.32 1.93 -10.83
CA ASP A 199 -1.57 0.81 -11.36
C ASP A 199 -0.60 1.26 -12.44
N TYR A 200 0.59 0.62 -12.50
CA TYR A 200 1.56 0.73 -13.59
C TYR A 200 1.81 2.16 -14.07
N VAL A 201 2.07 3.08 -13.14
CA VAL A 201 2.22 4.51 -13.47
C VAL A 201 3.47 4.87 -14.27
N LYS A 202 4.38 3.92 -14.50
CA LYS A 202 5.48 4.08 -15.48
C LYS A 202 4.98 4.11 -16.92
N GLY A 203 3.79 3.63 -17.18
CA GLY A 203 3.21 3.48 -18.50
C GLY A 203 2.66 4.77 -19.11
N TYR A 204 2.44 5.81 -18.30
CA TYR A 204 1.86 7.07 -18.78
C TYR A 204 2.37 8.26 -17.97
N GLY A 205 2.15 9.46 -18.48
CA GLY A 205 2.66 10.68 -17.86
C GLY A 205 2.08 10.95 -16.47
N ALA A 206 2.91 11.43 -15.55
CA ALA A 206 2.48 11.80 -14.18
C ALA A 206 1.36 12.85 -14.17
N TRP A 207 1.25 13.65 -15.23
CA TRP A 207 0.21 14.66 -15.40
C TRP A 207 -1.21 14.08 -15.42
N VAL A 208 -1.37 12.82 -15.87
CA VAL A 208 -2.66 12.13 -15.88
C VAL A 208 -3.18 11.98 -14.45
N VAL A 209 -2.33 11.51 -13.54
CA VAL A 209 -2.68 11.39 -12.12
C VAL A 209 -2.89 12.76 -11.48
N LYS A 210 -2.04 13.75 -11.84
CA LYS A 210 -2.20 15.13 -11.36
C LYS A 210 -3.57 15.70 -11.76
N ASP A 211 -3.94 15.58 -13.03
CA ASP A 211 -5.22 16.08 -13.55
C ASP A 211 -6.42 15.33 -12.92
N TRP A 212 -6.31 14.00 -12.74
CA TRP A 212 -7.29 13.21 -12.00
C TRP A 212 -7.51 13.77 -10.58
N LEU A 213 -6.41 14.08 -9.87
CA LEU A 213 -6.49 14.61 -8.51
C LEU A 213 -6.99 16.05 -8.46
N ASP A 214 -6.71 16.86 -9.48
CA ASP A 214 -7.26 18.22 -9.59
C ASP A 214 -8.79 18.19 -9.78
N TRP A 215 -9.33 17.18 -10.46
CA TRP A 215 -10.77 17.00 -10.63
C TRP A 215 -11.44 16.39 -9.39
N TRP A 216 -10.85 15.38 -8.78
CA TRP A 216 -11.53 14.50 -7.82
C TRP A 216 -10.94 14.53 -6.42
N GLY A 217 -9.74 15.04 -6.25
CA GLY A 217 -9.05 15.09 -4.96
C GLY A 217 -8.82 13.70 -4.35
N GLY A 218 -8.55 13.70 -3.04
CA GLY A 218 -8.36 12.52 -2.23
C GLY A 218 -6.91 12.06 -2.14
N TRP A 219 -6.65 11.19 -1.18
CA TRP A 219 -5.37 10.54 -1.02
C TRP A 219 -5.07 9.63 -2.22
N ALA A 220 -3.81 9.61 -2.65
CA ALA A 220 -3.41 8.78 -3.78
C ALA A 220 -2.01 8.22 -3.63
N VAL A 221 -1.81 7.00 -4.17
CA VAL A 221 -0.52 6.35 -4.30
C VAL A 221 -0.36 5.74 -5.69
N GLY A 222 0.85 5.84 -6.26
CA GLY A 222 1.18 5.20 -7.54
C GLY A 222 2.11 4.02 -7.37
N GLU A 223 1.87 3.00 -8.19
CA GLU A 223 2.80 1.90 -8.37
C GLU A 223 3.84 2.27 -9.42
N TYR A 224 4.93 2.86 -8.96
CA TYR A 224 6.11 3.11 -9.78
C TYR A 224 7.18 2.06 -9.46
N TRP A 225 7.11 0.91 -10.12
CA TRP A 225 7.99 -0.22 -9.81
C TRP A 225 9.40 0.01 -10.34
N ASP A 226 10.23 0.59 -9.51
CA ASP A 226 11.63 0.91 -9.82
C ASP A 226 12.44 1.00 -8.52
N THR A 227 13.76 0.94 -8.63
CA THR A 227 14.69 1.19 -7.52
C THR A 227 15.36 2.56 -7.59
N ASN A 228 15.11 3.33 -8.64
CA ASN A 228 15.62 4.69 -8.81
C ASN A 228 14.77 5.69 -8.01
N VAL A 229 15.27 6.09 -6.85
CA VAL A 229 14.56 7.01 -5.93
C VAL A 229 14.26 8.36 -6.58
N ASP A 230 15.16 8.89 -7.44
CA ASP A 230 14.93 10.15 -8.12
C ASP A 230 13.74 10.04 -9.09
N ALA A 231 13.61 8.92 -9.81
CA ALA A 231 12.48 8.68 -10.70
C ALA A 231 11.17 8.60 -9.92
N LEU A 232 11.14 7.85 -8.79
CA LEU A 232 9.96 7.73 -7.94
C LEU A 232 9.52 9.09 -7.38
N LEU A 233 10.46 9.87 -6.82
CA LEU A 233 10.16 11.18 -6.25
C LEU A 233 9.77 12.21 -7.29
N ASN A 234 10.43 12.23 -8.47
CA ASN A 234 10.03 13.08 -9.58
C ASN A 234 8.60 12.81 -10.01
N TRP A 235 8.23 11.52 -10.11
CA TRP A 235 6.85 11.14 -10.40
C TRP A 235 5.90 11.60 -9.28
N ALA A 236 6.23 11.33 -8.02
CA ALA A 236 5.40 11.68 -6.86
C ALA A 236 5.15 13.19 -6.72
N TYR A 237 6.15 14.01 -7.00
CA TYR A 237 5.99 15.47 -7.01
C TYR A 237 5.20 15.97 -8.22
N SER A 238 5.43 15.37 -9.39
CA SER A 238 4.74 15.76 -10.64
C SER A 238 3.27 15.35 -10.66
N SER A 239 2.92 14.25 -10.00
CA SER A 239 1.55 13.73 -9.90
C SER A 239 0.77 14.27 -8.70
N ASP A 240 1.46 14.86 -7.73
CA ASP A 240 0.94 15.22 -6.41
C ASP A 240 0.48 14.03 -5.54
N ALA A 241 0.79 12.81 -5.95
CA ALA A 241 0.50 11.58 -5.22
C ALA A 241 1.68 11.10 -4.36
N LYS A 242 1.44 10.09 -3.53
CA LYS A 242 2.48 9.28 -2.89
C LYS A 242 2.94 8.17 -3.83
N VAL A 243 3.99 7.46 -3.44
CA VAL A 243 4.53 6.33 -4.21
C VAL A 243 4.90 5.17 -3.28
N PHE A 244 4.69 3.94 -3.73
CA PHE A 244 5.19 2.77 -3.01
C PHE A 244 6.71 2.75 -2.99
N ASP A 245 7.31 2.56 -1.82
CA ASP A 245 8.76 2.57 -1.62
C ASP A 245 9.38 1.22 -1.99
N PHE A 246 9.44 0.91 -3.28
CA PHE A 246 10.12 -0.29 -3.78
C PHE A 246 11.62 -0.33 -3.43
N PRO A 247 12.37 0.79 -3.47
CA PRO A 247 13.75 0.78 -2.99
C PRO A 247 13.89 0.27 -1.54
N LEU A 248 13.03 0.74 -0.63
CA LEU A 248 13.01 0.25 0.75
C LEU A 248 12.66 -1.24 0.83
N TYR A 249 11.66 -1.68 0.07
CA TYR A 249 11.23 -3.08 0.04
C TYR A 249 12.38 -4.03 -0.26
N TYR A 250 13.16 -3.75 -1.32
CA TYR A 250 14.34 -4.58 -1.66
C TYR A 250 15.46 -4.46 -0.64
N LYS A 251 15.62 -3.29 0.01
CA LYS A 251 16.63 -3.13 1.08
C LYS A 251 16.23 -3.85 2.36
N MET A 252 14.94 -3.98 2.66
CA MET A 252 14.47 -4.79 3.77
C MET A 252 14.68 -6.28 3.53
N ASP A 253 14.45 -6.77 2.31
CA ASP A 253 14.77 -8.16 1.93
C ASP A 253 16.25 -8.46 2.16
N GLU A 254 17.14 -7.64 1.59
CA GLU A 254 18.59 -7.77 1.77
C GLU A 254 19.00 -7.76 3.25
N ALA A 255 18.42 -6.85 4.04
CA ALA A 255 18.78 -6.67 5.44
C ALA A 255 18.28 -7.79 6.34
N PHE A 256 16.99 -8.13 6.21
CA PHE A 256 16.36 -9.03 7.19
C PHE A 256 16.52 -10.50 6.83
N ASP A 257 16.54 -10.85 5.55
CA ASP A 257 16.67 -12.24 5.14
C ASP A 257 18.13 -12.69 5.07
N ASN A 258 19.05 -11.79 4.76
CA ASN A 258 20.47 -12.10 4.65
C ASN A 258 21.31 -11.61 5.85
N LYS A 259 20.68 -11.11 6.91
CA LYS A 259 21.36 -10.53 8.08
C LYS A 259 22.37 -9.46 7.68
N ASN A 260 21.95 -8.52 6.85
CA ASN A 260 22.75 -7.42 6.34
C ASN A 260 22.13 -6.06 6.68
N ILE A 261 21.87 -5.85 7.97
CA ILE A 261 21.34 -4.57 8.49
C ILE A 261 22.17 -3.36 8.01
N PRO A 262 23.53 -3.43 7.92
CA PRO A 262 24.33 -2.32 7.41
C PRO A 262 23.94 -1.86 6.00
N ALA A 263 23.46 -2.76 5.12
CA ALA A 263 23.00 -2.37 3.78
C ALA A 263 21.74 -1.49 3.85
N LEU A 264 20.77 -1.83 4.72
CA LEU A 264 19.58 -1.01 4.95
C LEU A 264 19.97 0.34 5.56
N VAL A 265 20.80 0.35 6.60
CA VAL A 265 21.25 1.58 7.26
C VAL A 265 21.99 2.49 6.29
N SER A 266 22.89 1.94 5.48
CA SER A 266 23.58 2.70 4.43
C SER A 266 22.60 3.32 3.42
N ALA A 267 21.60 2.54 2.98
CA ALA A 267 20.60 3.04 2.05
C ALA A 267 19.77 4.19 2.65
N LEU A 268 19.37 4.06 3.92
CA LEU A 268 18.63 5.11 4.64
C LEU A 268 19.48 6.38 4.81
N GLN A 269 20.74 6.26 5.24
CA GLN A 269 21.63 7.39 5.47
C GLN A 269 22.05 8.10 4.19
N ASN A 270 22.10 7.39 3.06
CA ASN A 270 22.52 7.94 1.78
C ASN A 270 21.34 8.34 0.86
N GLY A 271 20.10 8.35 1.36
CA GLY A 271 18.93 8.75 0.59
C GLY A 271 18.59 7.81 -0.57
N GLN A 272 18.82 6.50 -0.40
CA GLN A 272 18.58 5.47 -1.40
C GLN A 272 17.20 4.79 -1.23
N THR A 273 16.32 5.38 -0.45
CA THR A 273 14.92 4.98 -0.30
C THR A 273 14.02 6.21 -0.36
N VAL A 274 12.76 6.04 -0.73
CA VAL A 274 11.81 7.16 -0.74
C VAL A 274 11.63 7.70 0.67
N VAL A 275 11.43 6.82 1.64
CA VAL A 275 11.21 7.20 3.05
C VAL A 275 12.35 8.01 3.64
N SER A 276 13.59 7.76 3.25
CA SER A 276 14.75 8.48 3.76
C SER A 276 14.92 9.88 3.14
N ARG A 277 14.30 10.14 1.99
CA ARG A 277 14.35 11.42 1.29
C ARG A 277 13.11 12.27 1.53
N ASP A 278 11.93 11.64 1.47
CA ASP A 278 10.65 12.28 1.76
C ASP A 278 9.66 11.25 2.35
N PRO A 279 9.61 11.11 3.67
CA PRO A 279 8.73 10.16 4.32
C PRO A 279 7.24 10.43 4.09
N PHE A 280 6.86 11.68 3.75
CA PHE A 280 5.47 12.03 3.44
C PHE A 280 5.02 11.54 2.06
N LYS A 281 5.95 11.25 1.16
CA LYS A 281 5.67 10.65 -0.15
C LYS A 281 5.77 9.13 -0.14
N ALA A 282 6.33 8.52 0.91
CA ALA A 282 6.58 7.08 0.98
C ALA A 282 5.38 6.30 1.52
N VAL A 283 4.89 5.33 0.76
CA VAL A 283 4.01 4.25 1.22
C VAL A 283 4.83 2.98 1.32
N THR A 284 4.98 2.44 2.53
CA THR A 284 5.84 1.31 2.84
C THR A 284 5.05 0.00 2.89
N PHE A 285 5.68 -1.11 2.52
CA PHE A 285 5.05 -2.42 2.48
C PHE A 285 6.07 -3.55 2.65
N VAL A 286 5.60 -4.73 3.07
CA VAL A 286 6.43 -5.95 3.23
C VAL A 286 6.13 -6.96 2.13
N ALA A 287 4.93 -7.00 1.63
CA ALA A 287 4.48 -7.82 0.52
C ALA A 287 3.29 -7.15 -0.17
N ASN A 288 3.00 -7.55 -1.41
CA ASN A 288 1.77 -7.23 -2.11
C ASN A 288 1.38 -8.39 -3.06
N HIS A 289 0.31 -8.22 -3.85
CA HIS A 289 -0.21 -9.23 -4.76
C HIS A 289 0.74 -9.63 -5.91
N ASP A 290 1.77 -8.83 -6.19
CA ASP A 290 2.75 -9.08 -7.26
C ASP A 290 4.11 -9.56 -6.74
N THR A 291 4.44 -9.27 -5.49
CA THR A 291 5.75 -9.60 -4.93
C THR A 291 5.71 -9.88 -3.44
N ASP A 292 6.33 -10.97 -3.03
CA ASP A 292 6.41 -11.45 -1.66
C ASP A 292 7.73 -12.23 -1.48
N ILE A 293 8.84 -11.49 -1.36
CA ILE A 293 10.18 -12.07 -1.25
C ILE A 293 10.75 -12.05 0.18
N ILE A 294 10.21 -11.19 1.06
CA ILE A 294 10.70 -11.07 2.44
C ILE A 294 10.18 -12.23 3.29
N TRP A 295 11.07 -13.08 3.80
CA TRP A 295 10.73 -14.22 4.66
C TRP A 295 10.66 -13.84 6.14
N ASN A 296 11.56 -12.98 6.60
CA ASN A 296 11.63 -12.50 7.99
C ASN A 296 10.63 -11.34 8.18
N LYS A 297 9.34 -11.64 8.10
CA LYS A 297 8.26 -10.64 8.06
C LYS A 297 8.05 -9.89 9.37
N TYR A 298 8.24 -10.52 10.54
CA TYR A 298 8.05 -9.84 11.82
C TYR A 298 8.99 -8.65 12.03
N PRO A 299 10.30 -8.76 11.81
CA PRO A 299 11.21 -7.60 11.83
C PRO A 299 10.84 -6.55 10.77
N ALA A 300 10.41 -6.98 9.57
CA ALA A 300 10.02 -6.07 8.50
C ALA A 300 8.76 -5.25 8.86
N TYR A 301 7.73 -5.89 9.42
CA TYR A 301 6.55 -5.17 9.92
C TYR A 301 6.85 -4.32 11.15
N ALA A 302 7.70 -4.79 12.07
CA ALA A 302 8.15 -3.97 13.17
C ALA A 302 8.87 -2.71 12.68
N PHE A 303 9.67 -2.85 11.60
CA PHE A 303 10.33 -1.71 10.97
C PHE A 303 9.31 -0.74 10.38
N ILE A 304 8.49 -1.14 9.42
CA ILE A 304 7.59 -0.19 8.72
C ILE A 304 6.50 0.41 9.61
N LEU A 305 6.08 -0.29 10.67
CA LEU A 305 5.06 0.20 11.61
C LEU A 305 5.62 1.10 12.72
N THR A 306 6.94 1.15 12.88
CA THR A 306 7.57 2.02 13.89
C THR A 306 8.50 3.06 13.29
N TYR A 307 8.92 2.90 12.04
CA TYR A 307 9.73 3.84 11.27
C TYR A 307 8.88 4.98 10.69
N GLU A 308 9.48 5.84 9.88
CA GLU A 308 8.78 6.88 9.10
C GLU A 308 8.08 6.26 7.86
N GLY A 309 7.22 7.02 7.20
CA GLY A 309 6.43 6.59 6.05
C GLY A 309 5.04 6.09 6.45
N GLN A 310 4.22 5.76 5.46
CA GLN A 310 2.86 5.27 5.66
C GLN A 310 2.79 3.76 5.37
N PRO A 311 2.51 2.92 6.39
CA PRO A 311 2.60 1.47 6.25
C PRO A 311 1.36 0.86 5.61
N THR A 312 1.59 -0.15 4.76
CA THR A 312 0.57 -1.03 4.20
C THR A 312 0.80 -2.47 4.65
N ILE A 313 -0.24 -3.13 5.13
CA ILE A 313 -0.20 -4.55 5.54
C ILE A 313 -0.86 -5.39 4.45
N PHE A 314 -0.21 -6.48 4.07
CA PHE A 314 -0.72 -7.40 3.07
C PHE A 314 -1.76 -8.35 3.68
N TYR A 315 -2.87 -8.61 2.95
CA TYR A 315 -3.99 -9.44 3.41
C TYR A 315 -3.54 -10.77 4.01
N ARG A 316 -2.72 -11.54 3.26
CA ARG A 316 -2.32 -12.89 3.69
C ARG A 316 -1.43 -12.87 4.92
N ASP A 317 -0.59 -11.87 5.05
CA ASP A 317 0.25 -11.69 6.25
C ASP A 317 -0.62 -11.47 7.49
N TYR A 318 -1.66 -10.64 7.37
CA TYR A 318 -2.56 -10.35 8.47
C TYR A 318 -3.52 -11.51 8.78
N GLU A 319 -4.16 -12.08 7.74
CA GLU A 319 -5.26 -13.01 7.91
C GLU A 319 -4.81 -14.48 8.03
N GLU A 320 -3.69 -14.86 7.41
CA GLU A 320 -3.35 -16.27 7.22
C GLU A 320 -2.00 -16.68 7.82
N TRP A 321 -0.97 -15.84 7.71
CA TRP A 321 0.42 -16.29 7.89
C TRP A 321 1.08 -15.84 9.18
N LEU A 322 0.74 -14.65 9.68
CA LEU A 322 1.37 -14.10 10.87
C LEU A 322 0.42 -14.09 12.08
N ASN A 323 1.00 -13.90 13.24
CA ASN A 323 0.22 -13.76 14.47
C ASN A 323 -0.49 -12.40 14.47
N LYS A 324 -1.83 -12.41 14.37
CA LYS A 324 -2.67 -11.21 14.32
C LYS A 324 -2.47 -10.30 15.53
N ASP A 325 -2.31 -10.87 16.72
CA ASP A 325 -2.15 -10.07 17.94
C ASP A 325 -0.85 -9.27 17.91
N LYS A 326 0.20 -9.81 17.28
CA LYS A 326 1.46 -9.09 17.09
C LYS A 326 1.33 -7.95 16.08
N LEU A 327 0.60 -8.17 14.99
CA LEU A 327 0.32 -7.11 14.02
C LEU A 327 -0.62 -6.04 14.60
N LYS A 328 -1.68 -6.42 15.30
CA LYS A 328 -2.57 -5.49 16.02
C LYS A 328 -1.81 -4.63 17.02
N ASN A 329 -0.90 -5.24 17.76
CA ASN A 329 -0.05 -4.52 18.70
C ASN A 329 0.86 -3.51 17.98
N LEU A 330 1.50 -3.90 16.87
CA LEU A 330 2.34 -2.98 16.09
C LEU A 330 1.53 -1.85 15.45
N ILE A 331 0.30 -2.10 15.00
CA ILE A 331 -0.63 -1.06 14.51
C ILE A 331 -0.94 -0.08 15.65
N TRP A 332 -1.27 -0.57 16.83
CA TRP A 332 -1.50 0.26 17.99
C TRP A 332 -0.27 1.13 18.33
N ILE A 333 0.94 0.55 18.28
CA ILE A 333 2.21 1.26 18.49
C ILE A 333 2.38 2.36 17.43
N HIS A 334 2.10 2.06 16.17
CA HIS A 334 2.13 3.05 15.09
C HIS A 334 1.23 4.24 15.38
N ASP A 335 -0.01 3.98 15.76
CA ASP A 335 -1.01 5.01 15.97
C ASP A 335 -0.79 5.85 17.22
N ASN A 336 -0.23 5.25 18.26
CA ASN A 336 -0.16 5.90 19.58
C ASN A 336 1.27 6.36 19.96
N LEU A 337 2.32 5.76 19.41
CA LEU A 337 3.71 6.04 19.82
C LEU A 337 4.59 6.58 18.69
N ALA A 338 4.43 6.08 17.46
CA ALA A 338 5.36 6.34 16.35
C ALA A 338 5.12 7.72 15.72
N GLY A 339 5.87 8.72 16.10
CA GLY A 339 5.78 10.08 15.57
C GLY A 339 7.12 10.79 15.50
N GLY A 340 7.20 11.83 14.66
CA GLY A 340 8.38 12.67 14.51
C GLY A 340 9.51 12.05 13.70
N SER A 341 10.63 12.76 13.63
CA SER A 341 11.84 12.31 12.94
C SER A 341 12.50 11.13 13.65
N MET A 342 13.31 10.38 12.92
CA MET A 342 14.01 9.21 13.44
C MET A 342 15.51 9.42 13.53
N SER A 343 16.17 8.60 14.37
CA SER A 343 17.61 8.51 14.47
C SER A 343 18.03 7.06 14.74
N ILE A 344 19.00 6.54 13.99
CA ILE A 344 19.60 5.23 14.24
C ILE A 344 20.65 5.41 15.33
N VAL A 345 20.55 4.64 16.42
CA VAL A 345 21.44 4.77 17.58
C VAL A 345 22.41 3.60 17.70
N TYR A 346 22.08 2.46 17.11
CA TYR A 346 22.98 1.30 17.05
C TYR A 346 22.63 0.40 15.86
N TYR A 347 23.60 -0.24 15.26
CA TYR A 347 23.41 -1.34 14.32
C TYR A 347 24.67 -2.18 14.16
N ASP A 348 24.47 -3.45 13.81
CA ASP A 348 25.50 -4.37 13.31
C ASP A 348 24.86 -5.29 12.23
N SER A 349 25.42 -6.49 11.97
CA SER A 349 24.86 -7.40 10.95
C SER A 349 23.43 -7.86 11.25
N ASP A 350 23.12 -8.09 12.52
CA ASP A 350 21.92 -8.76 13.01
C ASP A 350 20.99 -7.84 13.81
N GLU A 351 21.48 -6.70 14.28
CA GLU A 351 20.77 -5.85 15.21
C GLU A 351 20.64 -4.41 14.69
N MET A 352 19.49 -3.79 14.99
CA MET A 352 19.25 -2.38 14.70
C MET A 352 18.44 -1.75 15.82
N ILE A 353 18.89 -0.58 16.32
CA ILE A 353 18.13 0.23 17.27
C ILE A 353 17.96 1.62 16.69
N PHE A 354 16.71 2.10 16.65
CA PHE A 354 16.39 3.46 16.23
C PHE A 354 15.35 4.11 17.14
N VAL A 355 15.34 5.44 17.15
CA VAL A 355 14.47 6.28 17.99
C VAL A 355 13.57 7.13 17.10
N ARG A 356 12.31 7.25 17.43
CA ARG A 356 11.39 8.25 16.91
C ARG A 356 11.25 9.36 17.95
N ASN A 357 11.38 10.62 17.52
CA ASN A 357 11.45 11.77 18.45
C ASN A 357 10.10 12.25 18.98
N GLY A 358 8.99 11.68 18.47
CA GLY A 358 7.64 12.08 18.82
C GLY A 358 7.16 13.30 18.03
N TYR A 359 5.85 13.40 17.85
CA TYR A 359 5.18 14.52 17.22
C TYR A 359 3.70 14.56 17.63
N GLY A 360 3.18 15.73 17.96
CA GLY A 360 1.79 15.89 18.39
C GLY A 360 1.48 15.06 19.65
N SER A 361 0.47 14.23 19.58
CA SER A 361 0.08 13.31 20.67
C SER A 361 0.92 12.04 20.74
N LYS A 362 1.77 11.75 19.74
CA LYS A 362 2.62 10.57 19.69
C LYS A 362 3.96 10.87 20.39
N PRO A 363 4.26 10.24 21.53
CA PRO A 363 5.41 10.63 22.37
C PRO A 363 6.76 10.24 21.75
N GLY A 364 6.77 9.37 20.75
CA GLY A 364 7.98 8.75 20.22
C GLY A 364 8.26 7.41 20.87
N LEU A 365 9.23 6.69 20.32
CA LEU A 365 9.56 5.31 20.72
C LEU A 365 11.02 4.96 20.43
N ILE A 366 11.44 3.83 20.97
CA ILE A 366 12.70 3.16 20.64
C ILE A 366 12.34 1.78 20.11
N THR A 367 12.76 1.44 18.90
CA THR A 367 12.61 0.09 18.34
C THR A 367 13.96 -0.62 18.35
N TYR A 368 13.97 -1.85 18.86
CA TYR A 368 15.13 -2.73 18.84
C TYR A 368 14.80 -3.98 18.05
N ILE A 369 15.44 -4.17 16.88
CA ILE A 369 15.31 -5.34 16.02
C ILE A 369 16.54 -6.25 16.24
N ASN A 370 16.29 -7.55 16.38
CA ASN A 370 17.29 -8.59 16.52
C ASN A 370 16.96 -9.76 15.59
N LEU A 371 17.83 -10.03 14.63
CA LEU A 371 17.71 -11.16 13.69
C LEU A 371 18.45 -12.42 14.18
N GLY A 372 19.11 -12.33 15.34
CA GLY A 372 19.87 -13.42 15.93
C GLY A 372 18.95 -14.47 16.59
N SER A 373 19.50 -15.69 16.76
CA SER A 373 18.82 -16.83 17.39
C SER A 373 18.83 -16.80 18.92
N SER A 374 19.41 -15.75 19.52
CA SER A 374 19.49 -15.57 20.97
C SER A 374 18.97 -14.20 21.37
N LYS A 375 18.43 -14.10 22.57
CA LYS A 375 18.12 -12.82 23.19
C LYS A 375 19.38 -11.99 23.34
N VAL A 376 19.30 -10.70 23.01
CA VAL A 376 20.40 -9.74 23.08
C VAL A 376 20.06 -8.57 23.98
N GLY A 377 21.08 -7.83 24.42
CA GLY A 377 20.90 -6.60 25.18
C GLY A 377 22.10 -5.67 25.07
N ARG A 378 21.80 -4.35 25.07
CA ARG A 378 22.84 -3.31 24.89
C ARG A 378 22.55 -2.08 25.73
N TRP A 379 23.60 -1.43 26.16
CA TRP A 379 23.51 -0.05 26.64
C TRP A 379 23.36 0.88 25.44
N VAL A 380 22.33 1.72 25.47
CA VAL A 380 22.03 2.68 24.39
C VAL A 380 21.85 4.08 24.95
N TYR A 381 22.25 5.06 24.16
CA TYR A 381 22.11 6.48 24.48
C TYR A 381 20.84 7.04 23.81
N VAL A 382 19.86 7.39 24.61
CA VAL A 382 18.52 7.87 24.18
C VAL A 382 18.13 9.12 24.98
N PRO A 383 18.82 10.24 24.77
CA PRO A 383 18.71 11.43 25.61
C PRO A 383 17.30 12.03 25.66
N LYS A 384 16.48 11.76 24.63
CA LYS A 384 15.06 12.13 24.62
C LYS A 384 14.29 11.59 25.84
N PHE A 385 14.66 10.41 26.31
CA PHE A 385 14.00 9.73 27.42
C PHE A 385 14.77 9.89 28.75
N ALA A 386 15.76 10.78 28.83
CA ALA A 386 16.60 10.96 30.03
C ALA A 386 15.76 11.23 31.29
N GLY A 387 16.01 10.50 32.36
CA GLY A 387 15.32 10.61 33.63
C GLY A 387 13.87 10.06 33.62
N ALA A 388 13.45 9.39 32.56
CA ALA A 388 12.10 8.87 32.44
C ALA A 388 12.02 7.36 32.65
N CYS A 389 10.82 6.90 33.10
CA CYS A 389 10.41 5.52 33.01
C CYS A 389 10.00 5.22 31.55
N ILE A 390 10.48 4.10 31.01
CA ILE A 390 10.04 3.56 29.74
C ILE A 390 9.52 2.12 29.90
N HIS A 391 8.49 1.81 29.14
CA HIS A 391 7.79 0.51 29.12
C HIS A 391 8.00 -0.21 27.79
N GLU A 392 8.10 -1.56 27.82
CA GLU A 392 8.16 -2.40 26.63
C GLU A 392 6.74 -2.75 26.17
N TYR A 393 6.31 -2.21 25.02
CA TYR A 393 4.92 -2.26 24.56
C TYR A 393 4.56 -3.47 23.71
N THR A 394 5.53 -4.30 23.27
CA THR A 394 5.22 -5.46 22.42
C THR A 394 4.88 -6.72 23.20
N GLY A 395 5.23 -6.78 24.47
CA GLY A 395 5.12 -8.00 25.30
C GLY A 395 6.06 -9.13 24.86
N ASN A 396 6.98 -8.87 23.95
CA ASN A 396 7.88 -9.89 23.38
C ASN A 396 9.00 -10.31 24.34
N LEU A 397 9.25 -9.56 25.40
CA LEU A 397 10.22 -9.93 26.44
C LEU A 397 9.61 -10.76 27.58
N GLY A 398 8.27 -10.95 27.53
CA GLY A 398 7.54 -11.69 28.55
C GLY A 398 7.23 -10.84 29.80
N GLY A 399 5.94 -10.75 30.15
CA GLY A 399 5.46 -9.99 31.29
C GLY A 399 5.52 -8.46 31.12
N TRP A 400 5.40 -7.76 32.25
CA TRP A 400 5.47 -6.29 32.31
C TRP A 400 6.93 -5.87 32.52
N VAL A 401 7.51 -5.11 31.58
CA VAL A 401 8.92 -4.72 31.62
C VAL A 401 9.04 -3.21 31.57
N ASP A 402 9.40 -2.61 32.70
CA ASP A 402 9.72 -1.18 32.82
C ASP A 402 11.24 -1.02 33.03
N LYS A 403 11.78 0.05 32.51
CA LYS A 403 13.16 0.49 32.73
C LYS A 403 13.24 1.99 32.98
N TRP A 404 14.28 2.40 33.69
CA TRP A 404 14.58 3.81 33.90
C TRP A 404 15.76 4.21 33.07
N VAL A 405 15.59 5.23 32.24
CA VAL A 405 16.68 5.91 31.56
C VAL A 405 17.37 6.81 32.58
N ASP A 406 18.68 6.70 32.70
CA ASP A 406 19.41 7.56 33.64
C ASP A 406 19.35 9.06 33.25
N SER A 407 19.76 9.94 34.16
CA SER A 407 19.72 11.39 33.92
C SER A 407 20.64 11.84 32.77
N SER A 408 21.59 11.00 32.36
CA SER A 408 22.49 11.24 31.23
C SER A 408 21.95 10.70 29.91
N GLY A 409 20.82 9.96 29.93
CA GLY A 409 20.18 9.39 28.74
C GLY A 409 20.59 7.96 28.40
N TRP A 410 21.25 7.23 29.31
CA TRP A 410 21.64 5.83 29.09
C TRP A 410 20.64 4.84 29.70
N VAL A 411 20.41 3.75 28.98
CA VAL A 411 19.57 2.64 29.43
C VAL A 411 20.03 1.31 28.80
N TYR A 412 19.85 0.22 29.54
CA TYR A 412 20.09 -1.14 29.00
C TYR A 412 18.78 -1.68 28.43
N LEU A 413 18.72 -1.85 27.09
CA LEU A 413 17.60 -2.40 26.38
C LEU A 413 17.88 -3.81 25.89
N GLU A 414 16.82 -4.59 25.71
CA GLU A 414 16.89 -5.99 25.29
C GLU A 414 15.91 -6.22 24.13
N ALA A 415 16.25 -7.17 23.26
CA ALA A 415 15.35 -7.71 22.24
C ALA A 415 15.37 -9.24 22.30
N PRO A 416 14.24 -9.93 22.10
CA PRO A 416 14.17 -11.39 22.08
C PRO A 416 14.90 -11.94 20.85
N ALA A 417 15.15 -13.25 20.84
CA ALA A 417 15.58 -13.96 19.66
C ALA A 417 14.58 -13.81 18.51
N HIS A 418 15.02 -14.00 17.29
CA HIS A 418 14.17 -14.19 16.12
C HIS A 418 14.00 -15.69 15.84
N ASP A 419 12.92 -16.26 16.41
CA ASP A 419 12.49 -17.64 16.25
C ASP A 419 10.97 -17.71 16.37
N PRO A 420 10.22 -17.23 15.33
CA PRO A 420 8.77 -17.12 15.40
C PRO A 420 8.04 -18.45 15.63
N ALA A 421 8.63 -19.56 15.20
CA ALA A 421 8.08 -20.90 15.41
C ALA A 421 7.99 -21.25 16.91
N ASN A 422 8.87 -20.70 17.74
CA ASN A 422 8.90 -20.86 19.19
C ASN A 422 8.36 -19.63 19.95
N GLY A 423 7.72 -18.68 19.24
CA GLY A 423 7.09 -17.50 19.84
C GLY A 423 8.04 -16.34 20.14
N TYR A 424 9.22 -16.31 19.53
CA TYR A 424 10.20 -15.24 19.66
C TYR A 424 10.25 -14.41 18.36
N TYR A 425 9.83 -13.16 18.40
CA TYR A 425 9.54 -12.37 17.20
C TYR A 425 10.68 -11.44 16.77
N GLY A 426 11.80 -11.38 17.49
CA GLY A 426 13.00 -10.66 17.08
C GLY A 426 12.92 -9.13 17.19
N TYR A 427 12.01 -8.60 18.01
CA TYR A 427 11.93 -7.14 18.24
C TYR A 427 11.33 -6.79 19.59
N SER A 428 11.67 -5.60 20.10
CA SER A 428 11.02 -4.93 21.22
C SER A 428 10.81 -3.45 20.87
N VAL A 429 9.77 -2.84 21.45
CA VAL A 429 9.47 -1.42 21.26
C VAL A 429 9.19 -0.76 22.61
N TRP A 430 9.87 0.33 22.88
CA TRP A 430 9.85 1.03 24.14
C TRP A 430 9.36 2.46 23.99
N SER A 431 8.57 2.92 24.91
CA SER A 431 8.17 4.33 25.01
C SER A 431 7.91 4.70 26.48
N TYR A 432 7.52 5.92 26.76
CA TYR A 432 7.23 6.36 28.14
C TYR A 432 6.23 5.44 28.81
N CYS A 433 6.41 5.18 30.12
CA CYS A 433 5.45 4.44 30.92
C CYS A 433 4.08 5.15 30.95
N GLY A 434 2.99 4.36 30.96
CA GLY A 434 1.64 4.88 31.14
C GLY A 434 1.01 5.52 29.91
N VAL A 435 1.52 5.24 28.71
CA VAL A 435 0.83 5.55 27.46
C VAL A 435 -0.16 4.44 27.14
N GLY A 436 -1.47 4.77 27.03
CA GLY A 436 -2.53 3.80 26.73
C GLY A 436 -3.84 4.16 27.38
#